data_0ac6fca26e727b545737eba576c86466
#
_entry.id   0ac6fca26e727b545737eba576c86466
#
_cell.length_a   1.000
_cell.length_b   1.000
_cell.length_c   1.000
_cell.angle_alpha   90.00
_cell.angle_beta   90.00
_cell.angle_gamma   90.00
#
_symmetry.space_group_name_H-M   'P 1'
#
loop_
_entity.id
_entity.type
_entity.pdbx_description
1 polymer ?
#
loop_
_entity_poly.entity_id
_entity_poly.type
_entity_poly.pdbx_seq_one_letter_code
_entity_poly.pdbx_strand_id
1 'polypeptide(L)'
;MSHPGSPHVRSAAAILVAVLLAAAALAMGATALADSPSPAPDGITTLHIGWLTEPDNLNPFVGIQGSSYQVWKLNYDLLVGFDDKTLEPRPELATAWEVSDDGTEWTFTIRDDATWQDGEPVTAGDVAFTLDYIRDNELLNLATYTDGILDAEAVDDTTLKITTDGPKANMLRMLVPILPEHIWSHVSGKAATGSYQNKPPIVGSGPFQAVEWERGKYLRLKANPDYWGGAPKIDDVIFQVYKNPDTMATDLELGTIDGAIDIPVARFAGLKNAPGIEPNEATSWSFIEIAMNCYDSPDSKGNPVLLDQQFREAVNWAVDRQKVVDVAFQGYATAGSTIIPPYTPYHWEPAAESAFAYDPEKAKLLLEEAGYKDVNGDGSRETKDGKKLELRFHATTDSIMNQTAGKLITGWLNDVGIKVKFQVVDAGTLINYQYEYTGDTYTPNWDMFIWYWTQDVDPNFIVDIYTPKQIEGWNDCLWTDPEYTALNEQQKRTIDPTERIPLIKQMQEIFYDGAAYAIVCYPYLLEAYNTDKWQGWTHVPGEAIGEQSGAVLYSFNNVDTYRFVEPKTAEEETGGSNTGLIVGIVVAVLVMVASVVVLMRRGRERAETT
;
A
#
# COMPACT_ATOMS: atom_id res chain seq x y z
N MET A 1 58.19 -0.47 51.52
CA MET A 1 57.49 -1.62 52.10
C MET A 1 56.01 -1.43 51.77
N SER A 2 55.55 -2.08 50.76
CA SER A 2 54.17 -1.98 50.25
C SER A 2 53.36 -3.17 50.79
N HIS A 3 52.27 -2.85 51.49
CA HIS A 3 51.33 -3.88 51.94
C HIS A 3 50.35 -4.19 50.79
N PRO A 4 50.07 -5.45 50.49
CA PRO A 4 49.04 -5.84 49.52
C PRO A 4 47.68 -5.82 50.18
N GLY A 5 46.74 -5.03 49.62
CA GLY A 5 45.34 -4.97 50.06
C GLY A 5 44.63 -6.31 49.87
N SER A 6 43.79 -6.68 50.83
CA SER A 6 43.06 -7.92 50.94
C SER A 6 42.09 -8.18 49.80
N PRO A 7 41.88 -9.45 49.36
CA PRO A 7 41.02 -9.81 48.22
C PRO A 7 39.54 -9.45 48.39
N HIS A 8 39.07 -9.21 49.61
CA HIS A 8 37.67 -8.87 49.91
C HIS A 8 37.25 -7.43 49.51
N VAL A 9 38.20 -6.48 49.40
CA VAL A 9 37.92 -5.10 48.97
C VAL A 9 37.75 -5.05 47.44
N ARG A 10 38.44 -5.90 46.67
CA ARG A 10 38.29 -5.96 45.20
C ARG A 10 36.96 -6.56 44.76
N SER A 11 36.41 -7.53 45.52
CA SER A 11 35.10 -8.13 45.18
C SER A 11 33.93 -7.16 45.46
N ALA A 12 33.98 -6.33 46.53
CA ALA A 12 32.95 -5.36 46.83
C ALA A 12 32.92 -4.19 45.82
N ALA A 13 34.09 -3.75 45.35
CA ALA A 13 34.18 -2.74 44.30
C ALA A 13 33.66 -3.23 42.95
N ALA A 14 33.91 -4.50 42.57
CA ALA A 14 33.40 -5.09 41.34
C ALA A 14 31.89 -5.25 41.37
N ILE A 15 31.28 -5.61 42.47
CA ILE A 15 29.82 -5.70 42.64
C ILE A 15 29.16 -4.28 42.57
N LEU A 16 29.80 -3.29 43.17
CA LEU A 16 29.28 -1.90 43.13
C LEU A 16 29.32 -1.33 41.70
N VAL A 17 30.37 -1.62 40.95
CA VAL A 17 30.48 -1.20 39.55
C VAL A 17 29.44 -1.93 38.66
N ALA A 18 29.18 -3.22 38.89
CA ALA A 18 28.16 -3.98 38.15
C ALA A 18 26.74 -3.47 38.46
N VAL A 19 26.45 -3.10 39.69
CA VAL A 19 25.15 -2.51 40.08
C VAL A 19 24.99 -1.10 39.52
N LEU A 20 26.05 -0.29 39.48
CA LEU A 20 26.03 1.04 38.88
C LEU A 20 25.89 0.97 37.34
N LEU A 21 26.49 -0.02 36.67
CA LEU A 21 26.32 -0.24 35.23
C LEU A 21 24.92 -0.75 34.90
N ALA A 22 24.32 -1.61 35.72
CA ALA A 22 22.94 -2.05 35.56
C ALA A 22 21.93 -0.91 35.81
N ALA A 23 22.19 -0.03 36.80
CA ALA A 23 21.38 1.16 37.06
C ALA A 23 21.51 2.22 35.95
N ALA A 24 22.71 2.36 35.36
CA ALA A 24 22.93 3.23 34.19
C ALA A 24 22.28 2.69 32.91
N ALA A 25 22.25 1.38 32.72
CA ALA A 25 21.53 0.74 31.58
C ALA A 25 20.00 0.90 31.73
N LEU A 26 19.48 0.79 32.96
CA LEU A 26 18.05 1.07 33.25
C LEU A 26 17.71 2.57 33.08
N ALA A 27 18.62 3.48 33.42
CA ALA A 27 18.41 4.92 33.23
C ALA A 27 18.53 5.34 31.75
N MET A 28 19.38 4.69 30.94
CA MET A 28 19.46 4.92 29.49
C MET A 28 18.29 4.30 28.71
N GLY A 29 17.68 3.22 29.22
CA GLY A 29 16.42 2.69 28.68
C GLY A 29 15.22 3.61 28.92
N ALA A 30 15.24 4.39 30.00
CA ALA A 30 14.16 5.33 30.32
C ALA A 30 14.19 6.64 29.50
N THR A 31 15.32 6.99 28.88
CA THR A 31 15.44 8.20 28.05
C THR A 31 15.10 7.96 26.57
N ALA A 32 14.98 6.71 26.13
CA ALA A 32 14.51 6.37 24.78
C ALA A 32 12.98 6.32 24.64
N LEU A 33 12.24 6.49 25.75
CA LEU A 33 10.77 6.52 25.79
C LEU A 33 10.18 7.94 25.67
N ALA A 34 10.97 8.94 25.31
CA ALA A 34 10.55 10.35 25.37
C ALA A 34 9.81 10.87 24.14
N ASP A 35 9.51 10.04 23.12
CA ASP A 35 8.80 10.45 21.90
C ASP A 35 7.52 9.63 21.62
N SER A 36 7.01 8.90 22.58
CA SER A 36 5.67 8.31 22.48
C SER A 36 4.62 9.40 22.65
N PRO A 37 3.52 9.40 21.89
CA PRO A 37 2.41 10.31 22.14
C PRO A 37 1.98 10.20 23.61
N SER A 38 1.61 11.33 24.21
CA SER A 38 1.12 11.34 25.61
C SER A 38 0.01 10.30 25.75
N PRO A 39 0.02 9.48 26.83
CA PRO A 39 -1.08 8.55 27.05
C PRO A 39 -2.41 9.30 27.01
N ALA A 40 -3.40 8.73 26.33
CA ALA A 40 -4.74 9.30 26.26
C ALA A 40 -5.26 9.57 27.68
N PRO A 41 -6.06 10.62 27.90
CA PRO A 41 -6.70 10.86 29.18
C PRO A 41 -7.45 9.61 29.66
N ASP A 42 -7.43 9.34 30.97
CA ASP A 42 -8.10 8.17 31.55
C ASP A 42 -9.53 8.04 31.03
N GLY A 43 -9.85 6.91 30.38
CA GLY A 43 -11.18 6.60 29.85
C GLY A 43 -11.34 6.76 28.34
N ILE A 44 -10.32 7.14 27.56
CA ILE A 44 -10.35 7.18 26.09
C ILE A 44 -9.80 5.88 25.52
N THR A 45 -10.58 5.23 24.66
CA THR A 45 -10.19 4.00 23.96
C THR A 45 -9.44 4.34 22.67
N THR A 46 -8.13 4.10 22.66
CA THR A 46 -7.27 4.44 21.51
C THR A 46 -6.68 3.19 20.88
N LEU A 47 -6.80 3.09 19.55
CA LEU A 47 -6.16 2.06 18.73
C LEU A 47 -4.88 2.63 18.12
N HIS A 48 -3.75 1.97 18.33
CA HIS A 48 -2.44 2.37 17.80
C HIS A 48 -2.00 1.48 16.64
N ILE A 49 -1.83 2.05 15.45
CA ILE A 49 -1.41 1.33 14.25
C ILE A 49 -0.06 1.87 13.76
N GLY A 50 0.90 0.97 13.54
CA GLY A 50 2.20 1.32 12.99
C GLY A 50 2.17 1.50 11.47
N TRP A 51 2.74 2.60 10.99
CA TRP A 51 2.98 2.91 9.58
C TRP A 51 4.45 3.09 9.26
N LEU A 52 4.90 2.60 8.10
CA LEU A 52 6.22 2.88 7.55
C LEU A 52 6.22 4.11 6.64
N THR A 53 5.09 4.41 6.02
CA THR A 53 4.92 5.54 5.10
C THR A 53 3.77 6.42 5.57
N GLU A 54 4.08 7.65 5.98
CA GLU A 54 3.05 8.64 6.33
C GLU A 54 2.42 9.25 5.06
N PRO A 55 1.20 9.83 5.14
CA PRO A 55 0.63 10.60 4.05
C PRO A 55 1.59 11.68 3.53
N ASP A 56 1.70 11.81 2.21
CA ASP A 56 2.39 12.94 1.59
C ASP A 56 1.56 14.22 1.70
N ASN A 57 0.24 14.08 1.55
CA ASN A 57 -0.73 15.17 1.67
C ASN A 57 -2.09 14.65 2.11
N LEU A 58 -2.88 15.46 2.83
CA LEU A 58 -4.27 15.15 3.20
C LEU A 58 -5.30 15.84 2.29
N ASN A 59 -4.85 16.62 1.32
CA ASN A 59 -5.69 17.17 0.27
C ASN A 59 -5.92 16.12 -0.82
N PRO A 60 -7.18 15.72 -1.12
CA PRO A 60 -7.49 14.65 -2.09
C PRO A 60 -7.00 14.90 -3.51
N PHE A 61 -6.71 16.14 -3.86
CA PHE A 61 -6.25 16.53 -5.20
C PHE A 61 -4.72 16.59 -5.36
N VAL A 62 -3.98 16.36 -4.27
CA VAL A 62 -2.51 16.46 -4.24
C VAL A 62 -1.86 15.22 -3.68
N GLY A 63 -2.48 14.56 -2.70
CA GLY A 63 -1.95 13.34 -2.09
C GLY A 63 -1.95 12.18 -3.09
N ILE A 64 -0.84 11.42 -3.13
CA ILE A 64 -0.65 10.27 -4.02
C ILE A 64 -0.24 8.99 -3.26
N GLN A 65 0.15 9.11 -1.98
CA GLN A 65 0.54 7.96 -1.18
C GLN A 65 -0.68 7.15 -0.72
N GLY A 66 -0.56 5.81 -0.69
CA GLY A 66 -1.62 4.93 -0.20
C GLY A 66 -2.11 5.27 1.22
N SER A 67 -1.22 5.77 2.09
CA SER A 67 -1.57 6.27 3.42
C SER A 67 -2.47 7.52 3.42
N SER A 68 -2.39 8.36 2.38
CA SER A 68 -3.33 9.48 2.19
C SER A 68 -4.74 8.97 1.93
N TYR A 69 -4.89 7.99 1.03
CA TYR A 69 -6.16 7.34 0.72
C TYR A 69 -6.76 6.62 1.95
N GLN A 70 -5.92 6.01 2.78
CA GLN A 70 -6.37 5.39 4.04
C GLN A 70 -7.02 6.43 4.97
N VAL A 71 -6.44 7.63 5.09
CA VAL A 71 -7.02 8.70 5.90
C VAL A 71 -8.33 9.19 5.29
N TRP A 72 -8.38 9.41 3.97
CA TRP A 72 -9.60 9.90 3.32
C TRP A 72 -10.75 8.93 3.48
N LYS A 73 -10.53 7.63 3.37
CA LYS A 73 -11.58 6.60 3.57
C LYS A 73 -12.14 6.57 4.99
N LEU A 74 -11.36 6.97 5.99
CA LEU A 74 -11.84 7.10 7.37
C LEU A 74 -12.53 8.45 7.63
N ASN A 75 -12.15 9.52 6.88
CA ASN A 75 -12.62 10.88 7.10
C ASN A 75 -13.80 11.29 6.22
N TYR A 76 -13.96 10.69 5.04
CA TYR A 76 -15.01 11.00 4.05
C TYR A 76 -15.76 9.74 3.64
N ASP A 77 -17.04 9.89 3.33
CA ASP A 77 -17.81 8.86 2.66
C ASP A 77 -17.70 8.98 1.13
N LEU A 78 -18.03 7.90 0.43
CA LEU A 78 -18.22 7.86 -1.01
C LEU A 78 -19.70 8.03 -1.35
N LEU A 79 -19.99 8.31 -2.63
CA LEU A 79 -21.37 8.28 -3.13
C LEU A 79 -21.97 6.89 -3.00
N VAL A 80 -21.23 5.87 -3.46
CA VAL A 80 -21.59 4.45 -3.37
C VAL A 80 -20.43 3.71 -2.74
N GLY A 81 -20.70 2.89 -1.75
CA GLY A 81 -19.72 2.07 -1.07
C GLY A 81 -19.56 0.69 -1.71
N PHE A 82 -18.77 -0.16 -1.05
CA PHE A 82 -18.53 -1.53 -1.47
C PHE A 82 -18.93 -2.51 -0.38
N ASP A 83 -19.55 -3.60 -0.77
CA ASP A 83 -19.84 -4.71 0.14
C ASP A 83 -18.51 -5.31 0.65
N ASP A 84 -18.40 -5.50 1.95
CA ASP A 84 -17.18 -5.95 2.62
C ASP A 84 -16.79 -7.41 2.34
N LYS A 85 -17.68 -8.20 1.73
CA LYS A 85 -17.41 -9.59 1.33
C LYS A 85 -17.13 -9.73 -0.15
N THR A 86 -17.96 -9.08 -0.97
CA THR A 86 -17.99 -9.31 -2.41
C THR A 86 -17.39 -8.16 -3.22
N LEU A 87 -17.18 -6.98 -2.59
CA LEU A 87 -16.77 -5.74 -3.23
C LEU A 87 -17.77 -5.23 -4.30
N GLU A 88 -19.01 -5.73 -4.27
CA GLU A 88 -20.07 -5.20 -5.12
C GLU A 88 -20.59 -3.85 -4.57
N PRO A 89 -21.14 -2.98 -5.44
CA PRO A 89 -21.69 -1.70 -5.00
C PRO A 89 -22.74 -1.88 -3.92
N ARG A 90 -22.62 -1.13 -2.81
CA ARG A 90 -23.60 -1.06 -1.72
C ARG A 90 -24.00 0.37 -1.40
N PRO A 91 -25.18 0.62 -0.82
CA PRO A 91 -25.55 1.94 -0.32
C PRO A 91 -24.50 2.52 0.65
N GLU A 92 -24.15 3.81 0.44
CA GLU A 92 -23.34 4.63 1.36
C GLU A 92 -24.03 6.01 1.48
N LEU A 93 -23.55 7.11 0.89
CA LEU A 93 -24.33 8.35 0.85
C LEU A 93 -25.53 8.23 -0.06
N ALA A 94 -25.43 7.54 -1.20
CA ALA A 94 -26.57 7.13 -1.98
C ALA A 94 -27.21 5.87 -1.39
N THR A 95 -28.52 5.91 -1.11
CA THR A 95 -29.30 4.80 -0.59
C THR A 95 -29.97 3.97 -1.70
N ALA A 96 -30.14 4.57 -2.88
CA ALA A 96 -30.67 3.94 -4.09
C ALA A 96 -30.22 4.69 -5.33
N TRP A 97 -30.25 4.02 -6.48
CA TRP A 97 -29.94 4.60 -7.78
C TRP A 97 -30.71 3.93 -8.90
N GLU A 98 -30.94 4.71 -9.94
CA GLU A 98 -31.56 4.26 -11.19
C GLU A 98 -30.76 4.81 -12.36
N VAL A 99 -30.76 4.09 -13.48
CA VAL A 99 -30.13 4.51 -14.74
C VAL A 99 -31.14 4.43 -15.86
N SER A 100 -31.12 5.42 -16.76
CA SER A 100 -31.96 5.42 -17.96
C SER A 100 -31.64 4.25 -18.90
N ASP A 101 -32.59 3.89 -19.75
CA ASP A 101 -32.45 2.76 -20.71
C ASP A 101 -31.24 2.92 -21.65
N ASP A 102 -30.85 4.16 -21.98
CA ASP A 102 -29.69 4.47 -22.80
C ASP A 102 -28.39 4.64 -21.99
N GLY A 103 -28.46 4.50 -20.66
CA GLY A 103 -27.30 4.55 -19.77
C GLY A 103 -26.69 5.94 -19.57
N THR A 104 -27.37 7.02 -20.02
CA THR A 104 -26.83 8.39 -20.01
C THR A 104 -27.31 9.27 -18.88
N GLU A 105 -28.39 8.90 -18.19
CA GLU A 105 -28.91 9.61 -17.04
C GLU A 105 -28.95 8.69 -15.82
N TRP A 106 -28.32 9.11 -14.74
CA TRP A 106 -28.30 8.43 -13.45
C TRP A 106 -29.02 9.29 -12.42
N THR A 107 -29.92 8.68 -11.66
CA THR A 107 -30.60 9.34 -10.53
C THR A 107 -30.25 8.61 -9.25
N PHE A 108 -29.70 9.34 -8.28
CA PHE A 108 -29.34 8.81 -6.97
C PHE A 108 -30.24 9.43 -5.90
N THR A 109 -30.68 8.60 -4.95
CA THR A 109 -31.32 9.05 -3.72
C THR A 109 -30.27 9.17 -2.63
N ILE A 110 -30.00 10.38 -2.19
CA ILE A 110 -29.04 10.68 -1.12
C ILE A 110 -29.74 10.57 0.23
N ARG A 111 -29.06 10.06 1.23
CA ARG A 111 -29.56 9.94 2.60
C ARG A 111 -29.78 11.31 3.25
N ASP A 112 -30.73 11.39 4.15
CA ASP A 112 -31.10 12.61 4.89
C ASP A 112 -30.67 12.58 6.37
N ASP A 113 -29.98 11.50 6.78
CA ASP A 113 -29.50 11.28 8.16
C ASP A 113 -27.98 11.41 8.30
N ALA A 114 -27.24 11.81 7.24
CA ALA A 114 -25.81 12.09 7.30
C ALA A 114 -25.54 13.57 7.57
N THR A 115 -24.53 13.83 8.40
CA THR A 115 -24.04 15.18 8.69
C THR A 115 -22.52 15.26 8.52
N TRP A 116 -22.04 16.41 8.11
CA TRP A 116 -20.63 16.76 8.22
C TRP A 116 -20.21 16.85 9.69
N GLN A 117 -18.93 16.63 9.98
CA GLN A 117 -18.40 16.65 11.35
C GLN A 117 -18.43 18.04 12.02
N ASP A 118 -18.82 19.08 11.31
CA ASP A 118 -19.13 20.42 11.85
C ASP A 118 -20.63 20.66 12.09
N GLY A 119 -21.47 19.67 11.78
CA GLY A 119 -22.90 19.65 12.07
C GLY A 119 -23.81 20.10 10.90
N GLU A 120 -23.27 20.54 9.78
CA GLU A 120 -24.07 20.83 8.57
C GLU A 120 -24.58 19.51 7.94
N PRO A 121 -25.77 19.48 7.30
CA PRO A 121 -26.25 18.26 6.64
C PRO A 121 -25.43 17.94 5.39
N VAL A 122 -25.26 16.64 5.10
CA VAL A 122 -24.76 16.17 3.80
C VAL A 122 -25.94 16.13 2.83
N THR A 123 -25.79 16.71 1.65
CA THR A 123 -26.86 16.84 0.67
C THR A 123 -26.44 16.37 -0.73
N ALA A 124 -27.40 16.23 -1.64
CA ALA A 124 -27.13 16.03 -3.06
C ALA A 124 -26.33 17.19 -3.68
N GLY A 125 -26.40 18.38 -3.09
CA GLY A 125 -25.61 19.55 -3.47
C GLY A 125 -24.11 19.32 -3.29
N ASP A 126 -23.69 18.72 -2.18
CA ASP A 126 -22.28 18.41 -1.91
C ASP A 126 -21.72 17.39 -2.93
N VAL A 127 -22.54 16.42 -3.32
CA VAL A 127 -22.15 15.43 -4.34
C VAL A 127 -22.03 16.08 -5.71
N ALA A 128 -23.04 16.85 -6.13
CA ALA A 128 -23.03 17.58 -7.39
C ALA A 128 -21.83 18.52 -7.46
N PHE A 129 -21.62 19.33 -6.41
CA PHE A 129 -20.46 20.20 -6.28
C PHE A 129 -19.15 19.43 -6.44
N THR A 130 -18.99 18.31 -5.74
CA THR A 130 -17.73 17.52 -5.77
C THR A 130 -17.40 17.06 -7.19
N LEU A 131 -18.37 16.47 -7.90
CA LEU A 131 -18.16 15.95 -9.25
C LEU A 131 -17.85 17.07 -10.25
N ASP A 132 -18.62 18.15 -10.21
CA ASP A 132 -18.43 19.32 -11.07
C ASP A 132 -17.11 20.04 -10.74
N TYR A 133 -16.76 20.15 -9.47
CA TYR A 133 -15.50 20.76 -9.04
C TYR A 133 -14.28 20.01 -9.59
N ILE A 134 -14.29 18.66 -9.57
CA ILE A 134 -13.24 17.85 -10.14
C ILE A 134 -13.18 18.02 -11.66
N ARG A 135 -14.31 17.91 -12.35
CA ARG A 135 -14.43 18.04 -13.80
C ARG A 135 -13.96 19.41 -14.29
N ASP A 136 -14.52 20.47 -13.73
CA ASP A 136 -14.33 21.84 -14.23
C ASP A 136 -12.93 22.40 -13.95
N ASN A 137 -12.21 21.80 -13.02
CA ASN A 137 -10.84 22.19 -12.67
C ASN A 137 -9.78 21.16 -13.11
N GLU A 138 -10.18 20.09 -13.83
CA GLU A 138 -9.26 19.03 -14.32
C GLU A 138 -8.31 18.50 -13.22
N LEU A 139 -8.90 18.16 -12.05
CA LEU A 139 -8.13 17.77 -10.87
C LEU A 139 -7.57 16.36 -11.01
N LEU A 140 -6.36 16.26 -11.53
CA LEU A 140 -5.69 15.08 -12.10
C LEU A 140 -5.86 13.78 -11.33
N ASN A 141 -5.71 13.79 -10.02
CA ASN A 141 -5.79 12.56 -9.22
C ASN A 141 -7.17 11.87 -9.29
N LEU A 142 -8.24 12.63 -9.49
CA LEU A 142 -9.62 12.13 -9.51
C LEU A 142 -10.33 12.36 -10.85
N ALA A 143 -9.71 13.05 -11.80
CA ALA A 143 -10.33 13.40 -13.09
C ALA A 143 -10.80 12.18 -13.89
N THR A 144 -10.10 11.04 -13.79
CA THR A 144 -10.50 9.80 -14.48
C THR A 144 -11.86 9.27 -14.02
N TYR A 145 -12.29 9.59 -12.79
CA TYR A 145 -13.61 9.19 -12.30
C TYR A 145 -14.72 10.06 -12.88
N THR A 146 -14.45 11.34 -13.18
CA THR A 146 -15.44 12.27 -13.75
C THR A 146 -15.42 12.32 -15.28
N ASP A 147 -14.50 11.59 -15.95
CA ASP A 147 -14.45 11.47 -17.41
C ASP A 147 -15.81 10.99 -17.95
N GLY A 148 -16.36 11.70 -18.93
CA GLY A 148 -17.68 11.44 -19.52
C GLY A 148 -18.86 11.98 -18.70
N ILE A 149 -18.68 12.57 -17.51
CA ILE A 149 -19.75 13.29 -16.80
C ILE A 149 -19.90 14.69 -17.43
N LEU A 150 -21.09 14.99 -17.94
CA LEU A 150 -21.42 16.28 -18.54
C LEU A 150 -21.95 17.28 -17.50
N ASP A 151 -22.76 16.79 -16.55
CA ASP A 151 -23.42 17.60 -15.56
C ASP A 151 -23.79 16.78 -14.33
N ALA A 152 -23.76 17.39 -13.14
CA ALA A 152 -24.26 16.82 -11.90
C ALA A 152 -25.18 17.84 -11.22
N GLU A 153 -26.47 17.55 -11.13
CA GLU A 153 -27.50 18.46 -10.64
C GLU A 153 -28.15 17.92 -9.35
N ALA A 154 -28.12 18.72 -8.29
CA ALA A 154 -28.97 18.49 -7.13
C ALA A 154 -30.39 19.00 -7.45
N VAL A 155 -31.32 18.08 -7.70
CA VAL A 155 -32.73 18.42 -7.97
C VAL A 155 -33.40 18.94 -6.69
N ASP A 156 -33.06 18.35 -5.57
CA ASP A 156 -33.38 18.77 -4.20
C ASP A 156 -32.27 18.22 -3.26
N ASP A 157 -32.43 18.41 -1.94
CA ASP A 157 -31.41 18.02 -0.95
C ASP A 157 -31.07 16.51 -0.95
N THR A 158 -31.97 15.68 -1.45
CA THR A 158 -31.86 14.20 -1.44
C THR A 158 -31.86 13.57 -2.83
N THR A 159 -32.05 14.33 -3.90
CA THR A 159 -32.12 13.83 -5.27
C THR A 159 -30.97 14.39 -6.11
N LEU A 160 -30.03 13.54 -6.50
CA LEU A 160 -28.94 13.87 -7.41
C LEU A 160 -29.21 13.28 -8.79
N LYS A 161 -29.07 14.07 -9.83
CA LYS A 161 -29.09 13.64 -11.23
C LYS A 161 -27.71 13.84 -11.85
N ILE A 162 -27.14 12.80 -12.48
CA ILE A 162 -25.89 12.88 -13.24
C ILE A 162 -26.17 12.57 -14.69
N THR A 163 -25.73 13.44 -15.59
CA THR A 163 -25.83 13.26 -17.04
C THR A 163 -24.44 12.97 -17.61
N THR A 164 -24.35 11.96 -18.47
CA THR A 164 -23.10 11.52 -19.08
C THR A 164 -23.17 11.57 -20.60
N ASP A 165 -22.01 11.62 -21.27
CA ASP A 165 -21.89 11.67 -22.74
C ASP A 165 -22.15 10.30 -23.40
N GLY A 166 -22.45 9.28 -22.62
CA GLY A 166 -22.78 7.91 -22.98
C GLY A 166 -22.83 7.03 -21.74
N PRO A 167 -23.16 5.74 -21.84
CA PRO A 167 -23.13 4.83 -20.71
C PRO A 167 -21.78 4.90 -19.97
N LYS A 168 -21.80 4.81 -18.63
CA LYS A 168 -20.59 4.91 -17.80
C LYS A 168 -20.48 3.67 -16.88
N ALA A 169 -19.60 2.75 -17.24
CA ALA A 169 -19.48 1.45 -16.60
C ALA A 169 -19.02 1.50 -15.13
N ASN A 170 -18.19 2.49 -14.76
CA ASN A 170 -17.65 2.63 -13.41
C ASN A 170 -18.42 3.63 -12.53
N MET A 171 -19.63 4.07 -12.92
CA MET A 171 -20.41 5.05 -12.17
C MET A 171 -20.62 4.66 -10.69
N LEU A 172 -20.91 3.39 -10.43
CA LEU A 172 -21.12 2.87 -9.08
C LEU A 172 -19.83 2.45 -8.36
N ARG A 173 -18.67 2.70 -8.97
CA ARG A 173 -17.36 2.24 -8.44
C ARG A 173 -16.34 3.38 -8.37
N MET A 174 -16.83 4.62 -8.29
CA MET A 174 -15.98 5.81 -8.16
C MET A 174 -15.44 5.93 -6.73
N LEU A 175 -14.12 5.94 -6.56
CA LEU A 175 -13.43 6.18 -5.29
C LEU A 175 -13.21 7.68 -5.05
N VAL A 176 -14.26 8.46 -5.22
CA VAL A 176 -14.25 9.92 -5.04
C VAL A 176 -14.75 10.27 -3.64
N PRO A 177 -13.90 10.78 -2.74
CA PRO A 177 -14.36 11.29 -1.46
C PRO A 177 -15.30 12.48 -1.67
N ILE A 178 -16.51 12.44 -1.12
CA ILE A 178 -17.45 13.54 -1.23
C ILE A 178 -17.01 14.68 -0.31
N LEU A 179 -17.00 15.90 -0.83
CA LEU A 179 -16.44 17.07 -0.18
C LEU A 179 -17.53 18.03 0.30
N PRO A 180 -17.37 18.70 1.47
CA PRO A 180 -18.30 19.71 1.95
C PRO A 180 -18.25 20.96 1.05
N GLU A 181 -19.34 21.23 0.31
CA GLU A 181 -19.45 22.38 -0.59
C GLU A 181 -19.19 23.69 0.16
N HIS A 182 -19.77 23.85 1.36
CA HIS A 182 -19.63 25.06 2.17
C HIS A 182 -18.18 25.42 2.54
N ILE A 183 -17.24 24.45 2.44
CA ILE A 183 -15.80 24.68 2.65
C ILE A 183 -15.09 24.82 1.30
N TRP A 184 -15.27 23.85 0.40
CA TRP A 184 -14.47 23.75 -0.82
C TRP A 184 -14.88 24.72 -1.93
N SER A 185 -16.11 25.23 -1.92
CA SER A 185 -16.54 26.30 -2.84
C SER A 185 -15.72 27.58 -2.71
N HIS A 186 -15.06 27.79 -1.59
CA HIS A 186 -14.14 28.91 -1.36
C HIS A 186 -12.69 28.65 -1.81
N VAL A 187 -12.39 27.44 -2.26
CA VAL A 187 -11.06 27.02 -2.73
C VAL A 187 -11.08 26.97 -4.26
N SER A 188 -10.33 27.83 -4.93
CA SER A 188 -10.24 27.75 -6.40
C SER A 188 -9.48 26.48 -6.82
N GLY A 189 -9.77 25.90 -8.00
CA GLY A 189 -9.07 24.71 -8.51
C GLY A 189 -7.55 24.87 -8.54
N LYS A 190 -7.04 26.05 -8.93
CA LYS A 190 -5.62 26.37 -8.84
C LYS A 190 -5.08 26.33 -7.41
N ALA A 191 -5.85 26.74 -6.42
CA ALA A 191 -5.45 26.65 -5.03
C ALA A 191 -5.51 25.19 -4.54
N ALA A 192 -6.53 24.44 -4.93
CA ALA A 192 -6.70 23.03 -4.57
C ALA A 192 -5.51 22.17 -4.99
N THR A 193 -4.96 22.38 -6.18
CA THR A 193 -3.78 21.65 -6.69
C THR A 193 -2.44 22.28 -6.29
N GLY A 194 -2.43 23.43 -5.62
CA GLY A 194 -1.20 24.17 -5.32
C GLY A 194 -1.03 24.56 -3.86
N SER A 195 -1.75 25.61 -3.43
CA SER A 195 -1.46 26.26 -2.15
C SER A 195 -2.39 25.85 -0.99
N TYR A 196 -3.55 25.29 -1.30
CA TYR A 196 -4.50 24.87 -0.28
C TYR A 196 -4.01 23.60 0.42
N GLN A 197 -3.86 23.71 1.72
CA GLN A 197 -3.50 22.57 2.56
C GLN A 197 -4.72 22.18 3.39
N ASN A 198 -5.30 21.04 3.10
CA ASN A 198 -6.39 20.44 3.87
C ASN A 198 -5.85 19.94 5.22
N LYS A 199 -5.69 20.85 6.18
CA LYS A 199 -5.04 20.57 7.47
C LYS A 199 -6.05 20.10 8.52
N PRO A 200 -5.68 19.20 9.41
CA PRO A 200 -6.47 18.89 10.60
C PRO A 200 -6.80 20.12 11.47
N PRO A 201 -8.00 20.21 12.09
CA PRO A 201 -9.09 19.23 11.93
C PRO A 201 -9.74 19.34 10.55
N ILE A 202 -9.90 18.17 9.89
CA ILE A 202 -10.49 18.08 8.56
C ILE A 202 -11.99 17.76 8.72
N VAL A 203 -12.85 18.57 8.15
CA VAL A 203 -14.28 18.30 8.12
C VAL A 203 -14.58 17.30 7.01
N GLY A 204 -15.15 16.17 7.38
CA GLY A 204 -15.64 15.10 6.51
C GLY A 204 -16.98 14.58 7.01
N SER A 205 -17.52 13.56 6.36
CA SER A 205 -18.76 12.88 6.72
C SER A 205 -18.51 11.50 7.35
N GLY A 206 -17.28 11.00 7.25
CA GLY A 206 -16.89 9.64 7.60
C GLY A 206 -16.91 9.32 9.10
N PRO A 207 -16.61 8.04 9.45
CA PRO A 207 -16.67 7.56 10.83
C PRO A 207 -15.57 8.15 11.73
N PHE A 208 -14.51 8.73 11.18
CA PHE A 208 -13.45 9.37 11.94
C PHE A 208 -13.07 10.71 11.33
N GLN A 209 -12.64 11.65 12.18
CA GLN A 209 -12.12 12.96 11.81
C GLN A 209 -10.61 13.01 12.02
N ALA A 210 -9.84 13.34 11.00
CA ALA A 210 -8.42 13.66 11.15
C ALA A 210 -8.29 14.98 11.92
N VAL A 211 -7.81 14.90 13.18
CA VAL A 211 -7.78 16.04 14.10
C VAL A 211 -6.38 16.57 14.37
N GLU A 212 -5.34 15.75 14.16
CA GLU A 212 -3.97 16.15 14.45
C GLU A 212 -3.00 15.38 13.54
N TRP A 213 -1.99 16.06 13.02
CA TRP A 213 -0.91 15.45 12.26
C TRP A 213 0.42 16.08 12.62
N GLU A 214 1.25 15.33 13.32
CA GLU A 214 2.65 15.68 13.57
C GLU A 214 3.54 14.89 12.63
N ARG A 215 4.02 15.57 11.59
CA ARG A 215 4.82 14.97 10.52
C ARG A 215 6.03 14.20 11.06
N GLY A 216 6.22 12.97 10.55
CA GLY A 216 7.29 12.06 10.96
C GLY A 216 7.10 11.42 12.33
N LYS A 217 5.94 11.64 12.98
CA LYS A 217 5.62 11.05 14.28
C LYS A 217 4.29 10.30 14.25
N TYR A 218 3.16 10.98 14.07
CA TYR A 218 1.84 10.35 14.07
C TYR A 218 0.78 11.20 13.38
N LEU A 219 -0.30 10.53 13.01
CA LEU A 219 -1.56 11.13 12.61
C LEU A 219 -2.67 10.57 13.51
N ARG A 220 -3.49 11.44 14.10
CA ARG A 220 -4.59 11.09 14.99
C ARG A 220 -5.93 11.38 14.32
N LEU A 221 -6.82 10.38 14.38
CA LEU A 221 -8.21 10.51 14.01
C LEU A 221 -9.07 10.30 15.25
N LYS A 222 -10.13 11.11 15.39
CA LYS A 222 -11.12 11.02 16.44
C LYS A 222 -12.41 10.43 15.88
N ALA A 223 -13.04 9.52 16.60
CA ALA A 223 -14.32 8.96 16.23
C ALA A 223 -15.41 10.03 16.08
N ASN A 224 -16.25 9.86 15.07
CA ASN A 224 -17.47 10.64 14.86
C ASN A 224 -18.62 9.93 15.59
N PRO A 225 -19.09 10.46 16.74
CA PRO A 225 -20.15 9.79 17.51
C PRO A 225 -21.52 9.86 16.80
N ASP A 226 -21.68 10.81 15.89
CA ASP A 226 -22.92 11.06 15.14
C ASP A 226 -22.88 10.43 13.73
N TYR A 227 -21.92 9.54 13.48
CA TYR A 227 -21.80 8.87 12.18
C TYR A 227 -23.07 8.10 11.82
N TRP A 228 -23.61 8.37 10.65
CA TRP A 228 -24.87 7.76 10.18
C TRP A 228 -24.87 6.22 10.18
N GLY A 229 -23.70 5.61 9.91
CA GLY A 229 -23.50 4.16 9.95
C GLY A 229 -23.35 3.57 11.35
N GLY A 230 -23.55 4.39 12.41
CA GLY A 230 -23.34 4.07 13.81
C GLY A 230 -21.95 4.49 14.30
N ALA A 231 -21.89 5.00 15.53
CA ALA A 231 -20.66 5.43 16.16
C ALA A 231 -19.60 4.31 16.19
N PRO A 232 -18.32 4.61 15.87
CA PRO A 232 -17.23 3.68 16.12
C PRO A 232 -17.17 3.23 17.58
N LYS A 233 -16.67 2.02 17.84
CA LYS A 233 -16.55 1.47 19.19
C LYS A 233 -15.30 1.93 19.93
N ILE A 234 -14.41 2.64 19.28
CA ILE A 234 -13.20 3.26 19.82
C ILE A 234 -13.28 4.77 19.68
N ASP A 235 -12.59 5.52 20.55
CA ASP A 235 -12.62 6.97 20.55
C ASP A 235 -11.59 7.59 19.60
N ASP A 236 -10.39 7.01 19.53
CA ASP A 236 -9.27 7.51 18.73
C ASP A 236 -8.57 6.39 17.95
N VAL A 237 -8.07 6.74 16.77
CA VAL A 237 -7.07 5.97 16.01
C VAL A 237 -5.80 6.82 15.91
N ILE A 238 -4.66 6.25 16.28
CA ILE A 238 -3.35 6.87 16.10
C ILE A 238 -2.53 6.03 15.15
N PHE A 239 -2.23 6.58 13.98
CA PHE A 239 -1.26 6.02 13.05
C PHE A 239 0.13 6.52 13.43
N GLN A 240 0.93 5.64 14.03
CA GLN A 240 2.29 5.92 14.48
C GLN A 240 3.29 5.72 13.35
N VAL A 241 4.07 6.74 13.01
CA VAL A 241 5.06 6.68 11.92
C VAL A 241 6.38 6.08 12.42
N TYR A 242 6.84 5.03 11.75
CA TYR A 242 8.11 4.37 12.03
C TYR A 242 9.09 4.57 10.88
N LYS A 243 10.32 4.94 11.20
CA LYS A 243 11.43 5.00 10.23
C LYS A 243 12.18 3.67 10.11
N ASN A 244 12.03 2.82 11.13
CA ASN A 244 12.67 1.51 11.20
C ASN A 244 11.59 0.43 11.34
N PRO A 245 11.44 -0.45 10.33
CA PRO A 245 10.43 -1.49 10.34
C PRO A 245 10.66 -2.56 11.42
N ASP A 246 11.91 -2.80 11.83
CA ASP A 246 12.20 -3.74 12.93
C ASP A 246 11.73 -3.19 14.27
N THR A 247 11.82 -1.88 14.49
CA THR A 247 11.29 -1.23 15.69
C THR A 247 9.76 -1.34 15.71
N MET A 248 9.08 -1.10 14.60
CA MET A 248 7.62 -1.25 14.49
C MET A 248 7.18 -2.68 14.84
N ALA A 249 7.83 -3.69 14.27
CA ALA A 249 7.51 -5.09 14.57
C ALA A 249 7.76 -5.44 16.05
N THR A 250 8.82 -4.91 16.65
CA THR A 250 9.12 -5.10 18.07
C THR A 250 8.08 -4.42 18.96
N ASP A 251 7.65 -3.21 18.63
CA ASP A 251 6.62 -2.49 19.40
C ASP A 251 5.26 -3.20 19.32
N LEU A 252 4.95 -3.84 18.20
CA LEU A 252 3.78 -4.72 18.08
C LEU A 252 3.92 -5.96 18.99
N GLU A 253 5.07 -6.65 18.97
CA GLU A 253 5.34 -7.80 19.84
C GLU A 253 5.25 -7.44 21.34
N LEU A 254 5.66 -6.24 21.71
CA LEU A 254 5.57 -5.72 23.07
C LEU A 254 4.18 -5.17 23.44
N GLY A 255 3.27 -5.05 22.45
CA GLY A 255 1.96 -4.46 22.65
C GLY A 255 1.97 -2.96 22.91
N THR A 256 3.01 -2.26 22.46
CA THR A 256 3.10 -0.78 22.45
C THR A 256 2.20 -0.20 21.37
N ILE A 257 2.08 -0.89 20.23
CA ILE A 257 1.06 -0.66 19.20
C ILE A 257 0.17 -1.89 19.08
N ASP A 258 -1.00 -1.72 18.52
CA ASP A 258 -2.06 -2.71 18.44
C ASP A 258 -2.17 -3.39 17.08
N GLY A 259 -1.58 -2.78 16.07
CA GLY A 259 -1.47 -3.33 14.73
C GLY A 259 -0.32 -2.70 13.96
N ALA A 260 0.10 -3.34 12.87
CA ALA A 260 1.13 -2.83 11.96
C ALA A 260 0.83 -3.23 10.52
N ILE A 261 1.05 -2.30 9.59
CA ILE A 261 0.86 -2.45 8.15
C ILE A 261 2.25 -2.47 7.48
N ASP A 262 2.37 -3.17 6.35
CA ASP A 262 3.62 -3.28 5.57
C ASP A 262 4.78 -3.89 6.37
N ILE A 263 4.50 -4.94 7.12
CA ILE A 263 5.51 -5.62 7.92
C ILE A 263 6.57 -6.23 7.00
N PRO A 264 7.87 -6.01 7.26
CA PRO A 264 8.93 -6.59 6.43
C PRO A 264 8.86 -8.11 6.38
N VAL A 265 9.01 -8.68 5.19
CA VAL A 265 8.97 -10.14 4.98
C VAL A 265 9.90 -10.92 5.92
N ALA A 266 11.08 -10.36 6.24
CA ALA A 266 12.04 -10.96 7.14
C ALA A 266 11.57 -11.05 8.61
N ARG A 267 10.65 -10.17 9.03
CA ARG A 267 10.09 -10.15 10.41
C ARG A 267 8.77 -10.90 10.48
N PHE A 268 7.98 -10.88 9.41
CA PHE A 268 6.62 -11.42 9.39
C PHE A 268 6.54 -12.90 9.80
N ALA A 269 7.48 -13.73 9.31
CA ALA A 269 7.54 -15.14 9.69
C ALA A 269 7.70 -15.37 11.21
N GLY A 270 8.40 -14.47 11.91
CA GLY A 270 8.57 -14.50 13.36
C GLY A 270 7.28 -14.24 14.12
N LEU A 271 6.42 -13.34 13.60
CA LEU A 271 5.15 -12.97 14.23
C LEU A 271 4.14 -14.12 14.26
N LYS A 272 4.25 -15.10 13.36
CA LYS A 272 3.38 -16.32 13.37
C LYS A 272 3.47 -17.12 14.69
N ASN A 273 4.51 -16.89 15.49
CA ASN A 273 4.69 -17.55 16.79
C ASN A 273 4.60 -16.57 17.96
N ALA A 274 4.31 -15.30 17.73
CA ALA A 274 4.19 -14.29 18.77
C ALA A 274 2.83 -14.45 19.50
N PRO A 275 2.82 -14.64 20.84
CA PRO A 275 1.58 -14.77 21.58
C PRO A 275 0.69 -13.52 21.43
N GLY A 276 -0.60 -13.71 21.20
CA GLY A 276 -1.57 -12.63 21.11
C GLY A 276 -1.45 -11.74 19.87
N ILE A 277 -0.60 -12.10 18.92
CA ILE A 277 -0.46 -11.42 17.63
C ILE A 277 -0.96 -12.35 16.53
N GLU A 278 -1.88 -11.86 15.73
CA GLU A 278 -2.39 -12.54 14.53
C GLU A 278 -1.76 -11.91 13.29
N PRO A 279 -0.87 -12.62 12.58
CA PRO A 279 -0.33 -12.18 11.30
C PRO A 279 -1.35 -12.45 10.18
N ASN A 280 -1.51 -11.50 9.27
CA ASN A 280 -2.42 -11.55 8.14
C ASN A 280 -1.67 -11.40 6.81
N GLU A 281 -1.76 -12.42 5.96
CA GLU A 281 -1.28 -12.41 4.58
C GLU A 281 -2.45 -12.00 3.68
N ALA A 282 -2.65 -10.69 3.53
CA ALA A 282 -3.78 -10.19 2.76
C ALA A 282 -3.47 -10.10 1.26
N THR A 283 -4.52 -10.22 0.45
CA THR A 283 -4.43 -9.89 -0.98
C THR A 283 -4.05 -8.42 -1.12
N SER A 284 -3.03 -8.17 -1.94
CA SER A 284 -2.68 -6.83 -2.39
C SER A 284 -3.23 -6.62 -3.81
N TRP A 285 -3.83 -5.48 -4.07
CA TRP A 285 -4.31 -5.09 -5.40
C TRP A 285 -3.16 -4.61 -6.29
N SER A 286 -1.93 -4.89 -5.91
CA SER A 286 -0.72 -4.44 -6.57
C SER A 286 -0.08 -5.54 -7.39
N PHE A 287 0.64 -5.13 -8.42
CA PHE A 287 1.59 -5.98 -9.13
C PHE A 287 2.94 -5.28 -9.26
N ILE A 288 4.00 -6.07 -9.34
CA ILE A 288 5.36 -5.59 -9.60
C ILE A 288 5.67 -5.90 -11.06
N GLU A 289 6.14 -4.90 -11.81
CA GLU A 289 6.50 -5.04 -13.21
C GLU A 289 7.91 -4.57 -13.52
N ILE A 290 8.44 -5.05 -14.63
CA ILE A 290 9.53 -4.41 -15.36
C ILE A 290 8.87 -3.65 -16.52
N ALA A 291 8.84 -2.34 -16.45
CA ALA A 291 8.41 -1.51 -17.55
C ALA A 291 9.55 -1.37 -18.57
N MET A 292 9.20 -1.46 -19.85
CA MET A 292 10.12 -1.31 -20.98
C MET A 292 9.68 -0.11 -21.83
N ASN A 293 10.62 0.79 -22.16
CA ASN A 293 10.32 2.01 -22.90
C ASN A 293 9.95 1.67 -24.35
N CYS A 294 8.66 1.73 -24.66
CA CYS A 294 8.11 1.46 -25.99
C CYS A 294 7.80 2.75 -26.79
N TYR A 295 8.37 3.89 -26.43
CA TYR A 295 8.10 5.17 -27.09
C TYR A 295 8.74 5.25 -28.47
N ASP A 296 7.92 4.99 -29.51
CA ASP A 296 8.34 5.09 -30.92
C ASP A 296 8.33 6.56 -31.38
N SER A 297 9.34 7.30 -30.92
CA SER A 297 9.55 8.70 -31.29
C SER A 297 11.05 8.97 -31.46
N PRO A 298 11.44 9.78 -32.44
CA PRO A 298 12.85 10.21 -32.60
C PRO A 298 13.34 11.03 -31.42
N ASP A 299 12.45 11.55 -30.60
CA ASP A 299 12.76 12.34 -29.39
C ASP A 299 12.98 11.46 -28.16
N SER A 300 12.66 10.16 -28.22
CA SER A 300 12.95 9.19 -27.16
C SER A 300 14.46 9.07 -26.93
N LYS A 301 14.86 9.12 -25.67
CA LYS A 301 16.24 8.79 -25.24
C LYS A 301 16.35 7.35 -24.73
N GLY A 302 15.27 6.58 -24.86
CA GLY A 302 15.25 5.14 -24.60
C GLY A 302 16.00 4.35 -25.66
N ASN A 303 16.39 3.13 -25.34
CA ASN A 303 17.09 2.26 -26.26
C ASN A 303 16.11 1.69 -27.30
N PRO A 304 16.30 1.96 -28.61
CA PRO A 304 15.34 1.56 -29.64
C PRO A 304 15.16 0.04 -29.83
N VAL A 305 16.01 -0.81 -29.24
CA VAL A 305 15.80 -2.28 -29.26
C VAL A 305 14.54 -2.68 -28.54
N LEU A 306 14.04 -1.85 -27.60
CA LEU A 306 12.81 -2.07 -26.86
C LEU A 306 11.53 -1.79 -27.68
N LEU A 307 11.65 -1.20 -28.86
CA LEU A 307 10.55 -1.10 -29.83
C LEU A 307 10.26 -2.45 -30.51
N ASP A 308 11.24 -3.35 -30.52
CA ASP A 308 11.10 -4.69 -31.08
C ASP A 308 10.37 -5.64 -30.11
N GLN A 309 9.17 -6.06 -30.47
CA GLN A 309 8.34 -6.95 -29.65
C GLN A 309 9.04 -8.27 -29.35
N GLN A 310 9.71 -8.93 -30.33
CA GLN A 310 10.45 -10.18 -30.08
C GLN A 310 11.57 -10.00 -29.06
N PHE A 311 12.19 -8.81 -29.01
CA PHE A 311 13.17 -8.50 -27.98
C PHE A 311 12.51 -8.43 -26.59
N ARG A 312 11.35 -7.78 -26.47
CA ARG A 312 10.60 -7.70 -25.20
C ARG A 312 10.07 -9.06 -24.76
N GLU A 313 9.62 -9.89 -25.70
CA GLU A 313 9.25 -11.27 -25.41
C GLU A 313 10.44 -12.07 -24.87
N ALA A 314 11.63 -11.93 -25.47
CA ALA A 314 12.83 -12.58 -24.97
C ALA A 314 13.20 -12.13 -23.53
N VAL A 315 12.99 -10.85 -23.18
CA VAL A 315 13.13 -10.36 -21.80
C VAL A 315 12.15 -11.10 -20.90
N ASN A 316 10.88 -11.25 -21.28
CA ASN A 316 9.86 -11.97 -20.52
C ASN A 316 10.21 -13.44 -20.26
N TRP A 317 10.74 -14.16 -21.28
CA TRP A 317 11.17 -15.56 -21.15
C TRP A 317 12.46 -15.73 -20.32
N ALA A 318 13.26 -14.66 -20.17
CA ALA A 318 14.48 -14.67 -19.36
C ALA A 318 14.24 -14.45 -17.87
N VAL A 319 13.04 -14.05 -17.44
CA VAL A 319 12.73 -13.71 -16.04
C VAL A 319 12.17 -14.92 -15.28
N ASP A 320 12.90 -15.39 -14.27
CA ASP A 320 12.45 -16.42 -13.31
C ASP A 320 11.60 -15.79 -12.20
N ARG A 321 10.30 -15.68 -12.48
CA ARG A 321 9.32 -15.06 -11.57
C ARG A 321 9.23 -15.78 -10.22
N GLN A 322 9.22 -17.13 -10.25
CA GLN A 322 9.17 -17.92 -9.01
C GLN A 322 10.43 -17.69 -8.16
N LYS A 323 11.59 -17.58 -8.78
CA LYS A 323 12.83 -17.29 -8.05
C LYS A 323 12.84 -15.89 -7.44
N VAL A 324 12.20 -14.91 -8.09
CA VAL A 324 11.99 -13.59 -7.48
C VAL A 324 11.09 -13.70 -6.25
N VAL A 325 9.96 -14.39 -6.35
CA VAL A 325 9.06 -14.67 -5.21
C VAL A 325 9.83 -15.30 -4.07
N ASP A 326 10.58 -16.37 -4.33
CA ASP A 326 11.31 -17.12 -3.30
C ASP A 326 12.39 -16.29 -2.60
N VAL A 327 13.12 -15.45 -3.35
CA VAL A 327 14.33 -14.76 -2.84
C VAL A 327 14.03 -13.33 -2.41
N ALA A 328 13.34 -12.53 -3.23
CA ALA A 328 13.09 -11.14 -2.90
C ALA A 328 11.89 -10.99 -1.95
N PHE A 329 10.84 -11.80 -2.14
CA PHE A 329 9.61 -11.75 -1.34
C PHE A 329 9.51 -12.88 -0.31
N GLN A 330 10.49 -13.79 -0.24
CA GLN A 330 10.55 -14.89 0.74
C GLN A 330 9.28 -15.77 0.78
N GLY A 331 8.60 -15.92 -0.36
CA GLY A 331 7.35 -16.66 -0.52
C GLY A 331 6.09 -15.81 -0.29
N TYR A 332 6.20 -14.53 0.09
CA TYR A 332 5.05 -13.65 0.33
C TYR A 332 4.67 -12.85 -0.92
N ALA A 333 4.50 -13.55 -2.02
CA ALA A 333 3.98 -13.07 -3.29
C ALA A 333 3.53 -14.27 -4.14
N THR A 334 2.68 -14.02 -5.13
CA THR A 334 2.38 -14.98 -6.22
C THR A 334 3.12 -14.55 -7.47
N ALA A 335 3.67 -15.51 -8.24
CA ALA A 335 4.31 -15.20 -9.53
C ALA A 335 3.33 -14.48 -10.46
N GLY A 336 3.78 -13.42 -11.12
CA GLY A 336 2.93 -12.55 -11.92
C GLY A 336 2.66 -13.09 -13.31
N SER A 337 1.49 -12.80 -13.86
CA SER A 337 1.10 -13.12 -15.24
C SER A 337 0.66 -11.87 -16.01
N THR A 338 -0.34 -11.15 -15.54
CA THR A 338 -0.96 -10.01 -16.25
C THR A 338 -1.11 -8.78 -15.34
N ILE A 339 -1.60 -7.68 -15.92
CA ILE A 339 -1.76 -6.37 -15.24
C ILE A 339 -2.93 -6.32 -14.25
N ILE A 340 -3.78 -7.31 -14.21
CA ILE A 340 -4.86 -7.42 -13.22
C ILE A 340 -4.57 -8.64 -12.35
N PRO A 341 -4.36 -8.48 -11.03
CA PRO A 341 -4.12 -9.60 -10.11
C PRO A 341 -5.26 -10.63 -10.10
N PRO A 342 -4.98 -11.91 -9.77
CA PRO A 342 -5.95 -13.01 -9.88
C PRO A 342 -7.07 -12.99 -8.83
N TYR A 343 -7.27 -11.86 -8.14
CA TYR A 343 -8.21 -11.67 -7.06
C TYR A 343 -9.55 -11.06 -7.49
N THR A 344 -9.72 -10.83 -8.78
CA THR A 344 -10.93 -10.21 -9.35
C THR A 344 -11.49 -11.02 -10.51
N PRO A 345 -12.79 -10.91 -10.81
CA PRO A 345 -13.39 -11.56 -11.97
C PRO A 345 -12.84 -11.04 -13.30
N TYR A 346 -12.19 -9.89 -13.28
CA TYR A 346 -11.59 -9.25 -14.46
C TYR A 346 -10.26 -9.86 -14.87
N HIS A 347 -9.59 -10.62 -14.00
CA HIS A 347 -8.32 -11.25 -14.30
C HIS A 347 -8.42 -12.18 -15.52
N TRP A 348 -7.44 -12.10 -16.40
CA TRP A 348 -7.21 -13.04 -17.51
C TRP A 348 -5.89 -13.77 -17.28
N GLU A 349 -5.88 -15.07 -17.45
CA GLU A 349 -4.67 -15.88 -17.32
C GLU A 349 -4.30 -16.45 -18.70
N PRO A 350 -3.05 -16.27 -19.17
CA PRO A 350 -2.60 -16.87 -20.43
C PRO A 350 -2.66 -18.39 -20.38
N ALA A 351 -2.95 -19.02 -21.53
CA ALA A 351 -2.91 -20.48 -21.64
C ALA A 351 -1.49 -20.99 -21.32
N ALA A 352 -1.40 -22.14 -20.65
CA ALA A 352 -0.12 -22.67 -20.13
C ALA A 352 0.98 -22.80 -21.23
N GLU A 353 0.59 -23.07 -22.46
CA GLU A 353 1.48 -23.18 -23.62
C GLU A 353 2.01 -21.83 -24.15
N SER A 354 1.31 -20.73 -23.88
CA SER A 354 1.68 -19.36 -24.27
C SER A 354 2.18 -18.51 -23.10
N ALA A 355 2.01 -19.00 -21.87
CA ALA A 355 2.46 -18.29 -20.68
C ALA A 355 3.97 -18.08 -20.66
N PHE A 356 4.42 -16.86 -20.38
CA PHE A 356 5.83 -16.54 -20.18
C PHE A 356 6.37 -17.27 -18.95
N ALA A 357 6.98 -18.43 -19.17
CA ALA A 357 7.72 -19.18 -18.16
C ALA A 357 9.22 -18.86 -18.25
N TYR A 358 9.98 -19.19 -17.22
CA TYR A 358 11.44 -19.04 -17.27
C TYR A 358 12.03 -20.08 -18.23
N ASP A 359 12.46 -19.62 -19.41
CA ASP A 359 13.14 -20.42 -20.43
C ASP A 359 14.23 -19.57 -21.12
N PRO A 360 15.44 -19.54 -20.54
CA PRO A 360 16.55 -18.77 -21.09
C PRO A 360 17.01 -19.25 -22.46
N GLU A 361 16.80 -20.53 -22.83
CA GLU A 361 17.14 -21.01 -24.15
C GLU A 361 16.15 -20.52 -25.20
N LYS A 362 14.85 -20.46 -24.88
CA LYS A 362 13.85 -19.82 -25.74
C LYS A 362 14.13 -18.32 -25.90
N ALA A 363 14.50 -17.63 -24.81
CA ALA A 363 14.91 -16.23 -24.88
C ALA A 363 16.10 -16.02 -25.83
N LYS A 364 17.13 -16.85 -25.76
CA LYS A 364 18.28 -16.81 -26.68
C LYS A 364 17.87 -17.05 -28.12
N LEU A 365 16.98 -18.03 -28.36
CA LEU A 365 16.49 -18.33 -29.69
C LEU A 365 15.74 -17.14 -30.31
N LEU A 366 14.81 -16.55 -29.56
CA LEU A 366 14.08 -15.35 -30.01
C LEU A 366 15.02 -14.18 -30.34
N LEU A 367 16.03 -13.94 -29.53
CA LEU A 367 17.04 -12.91 -29.81
C LEU A 367 17.83 -13.20 -31.07
N GLU A 368 18.22 -14.47 -31.31
CA GLU A 368 18.91 -14.90 -32.56
C GLU A 368 18.02 -14.69 -33.79
N GLU A 369 16.76 -15.11 -33.73
CA GLU A 369 15.77 -14.99 -34.80
C GLU A 369 15.45 -13.52 -35.09
N ALA A 370 15.36 -12.69 -34.05
CA ALA A 370 15.18 -11.24 -34.17
C ALA A 370 16.44 -10.53 -34.71
N GLY A 371 17.59 -11.20 -34.79
CA GLY A 371 18.83 -10.64 -35.34
C GLY A 371 19.78 -10.02 -34.33
N TYR A 372 19.53 -10.16 -33.04
CA TYR A 372 20.45 -9.77 -31.98
C TYR A 372 21.45 -10.89 -31.69
N LYS A 373 22.68 -10.76 -32.15
CA LYS A 373 23.71 -11.80 -32.11
C LYS A 373 24.95 -11.34 -31.41
N ASP A 374 25.64 -12.27 -30.75
CA ASP A 374 27.01 -12.05 -30.27
C ASP A 374 27.98 -12.29 -31.45
N VAL A 375 28.30 -11.23 -32.18
CA VAL A 375 29.13 -11.32 -33.38
C VAL A 375 30.61 -11.25 -33.09
N ASN A 376 31.00 -10.78 -31.91
CA ASN A 376 32.39 -10.64 -31.51
C ASN A 376 32.86 -11.75 -30.54
N GLY A 377 31.93 -12.55 -30.00
CA GLY A 377 32.21 -13.68 -29.11
C GLY A 377 32.53 -13.28 -27.67
N ASP A 378 32.12 -12.08 -27.22
CA ASP A 378 32.39 -11.60 -25.86
C ASP A 378 31.30 -11.99 -24.84
N GLY A 379 30.26 -12.70 -25.28
CA GLY A 379 29.13 -13.14 -24.47
C GLY A 379 28.00 -12.11 -24.41
N SER A 380 28.16 -10.95 -25.05
CA SER A 380 27.11 -9.92 -25.13
C SER A 380 26.62 -9.82 -26.59
N ARG A 381 25.33 -9.58 -26.75
CA ARG A 381 24.73 -9.42 -28.08
C ARG A 381 24.88 -7.97 -28.57
N GLU A 382 25.01 -7.83 -29.87
CA GLU A 382 24.93 -6.54 -30.56
C GLU A 382 23.51 -6.28 -31.05
N THR A 383 23.22 -5.01 -31.33
CA THR A 383 22.02 -4.58 -32.04
C THR A 383 22.03 -5.09 -33.50
N LYS A 384 20.88 -5.06 -34.19
CA LYS A 384 20.74 -5.53 -35.56
C LYS A 384 21.72 -4.85 -36.54
N ASP A 385 22.17 -3.64 -36.23
CA ASP A 385 23.17 -2.89 -37.01
C ASP A 385 24.62 -3.04 -36.44
N GLY A 386 24.84 -4.03 -35.56
CA GLY A 386 26.16 -4.41 -35.06
C GLY A 386 26.76 -3.47 -34.02
N LYS A 387 25.95 -2.63 -33.39
CA LYS A 387 26.40 -1.77 -32.28
C LYS A 387 26.29 -2.49 -30.96
N LYS A 388 27.07 -2.07 -29.97
CA LYS A 388 26.98 -2.56 -28.60
C LYS A 388 25.56 -2.37 -28.05
N LEU A 389 24.98 -3.46 -27.56
CA LEU A 389 23.71 -3.46 -26.84
C LEU A 389 23.98 -3.37 -25.34
N GLU A 390 23.48 -2.32 -24.71
CA GLU A 390 23.54 -2.16 -23.25
C GLU A 390 22.30 -1.39 -22.81
N LEU A 391 21.52 -1.95 -21.88
CA LEU A 391 20.30 -1.36 -21.36
C LEU A 391 20.53 -0.79 -19.97
N ARG A 392 19.91 0.35 -19.70
CA ARG A 392 19.78 0.92 -18.33
C ARG A 392 18.60 0.25 -17.66
N PHE A 393 18.78 -0.21 -16.43
CA PHE A 393 17.71 -0.79 -15.63
C PHE A 393 17.72 -0.16 -14.24
N HIS A 394 16.61 0.43 -13.83
CA HIS A 394 16.49 1.19 -12.60
C HIS A 394 15.58 0.50 -11.59
N ALA A 395 15.95 0.58 -10.30
CA ALA A 395 15.07 0.36 -9.17
C ALA A 395 15.16 1.56 -8.24
N THR A 396 14.19 1.72 -7.35
CA THR A 396 14.18 2.84 -6.41
C THR A 396 14.76 2.47 -5.04
N THR A 397 15.19 3.49 -4.28
CA THR A 397 15.80 3.31 -2.95
C THR A 397 14.80 2.89 -1.88
N ASP A 398 13.52 3.06 -2.10
CA ASP A 398 12.41 2.81 -1.16
C ASP A 398 11.95 1.34 -1.11
N SER A 399 12.29 0.51 -2.12
CA SER A 399 11.93 -0.90 -2.16
C SER A 399 13.16 -1.83 -2.21
N ILE A 400 13.52 -2.44 -1.09
CA ILE A 400 14.58 -3.46 -1.02
C ILE A 400 14.21 -4.71 -1.82
N MET A 401 12.91 -5.07 -1.87
CA MET A 401 12.42 -6.20 -2.66
C MET A 401 12.68 -5.96 -4.15
N ASN A 402 12.30 -4.78 -4.68
CA ASN A 402 12.55 -4.43 -6.07
C ASN A 402 14.05 -4.34 -6.40
N GLN A 403 14.88 -3.84 -5.48
CA GLN A 403 16.34 -3.85 -5.66
C GLN A 403 16.91 -5.27 -5.73
N THR A 404 16.40 -6.19 -4.91
CA THR A 404 16.82 -7.59 -4.91
C THR A 404 16.36 -8.30 -6.18
N ALA A 405 15.10 -8.11 -6.58
CA ALA A 405 14.55 -8.61 -7.84
C ALA A 405 15.34 -8.08 -9.04
N GLY A 406 15.61 -6.77 -9.08
CA GLY A 406 16.37 -6.14 -10.17
C GLY A 406 17.78 -6.70 -10.34
N LYS A 407 18.46 -7.06 -9.24
CA LYS A 407 19.78 -7.71 -9.30
C LYS A 407 19.69 -9.13 -9.87
N LEU A 408 18.69 -9.93 -9.48
CA LEU A 408 18.46 -11.28 -10.01
C LEU A 408 18.17 -11.21 -11.52
N ILE A 409 17.23 -10.35 -11.90
CA ILE A 409 16.82 -10.14 -13.29
C ILE A 409 18.00 -9.68 -14.16
N THR A 410 18.83 -8.76 -13.65
CA THR A 410 20.05 -8.33 -14.32
C THR A 410 20.99 -9.50 -14.61
N GLY A 411 21.14 -10.45 -13.66
CA GLY A 411 21.92 -11.65 -13.87
C GLY A 411 21.39 -12.48 -15.04
N TRP A 412 20.10 -12.80 -15.04
CA TRP A 412 19.47 -13.61 -16.08
C TRP A 412 19.49 -12.96 -17.47
N LEU A 413 19.29 -11.65 -17.54
CA LEU A 413 19.39 -10.92 -18.82
C LEU A 413 20.83 -10.96 -19.35
N ASN A 414 21.84 -10.81 -18.49
CA ASN A 414 23.24 -10.99 -18.91
C ASN A 414 23.53 -12.43 -19.36
N ASP A 415 22.94 -13.46 -18.74
CA ASP A 415 23.13 -14.88 -19.11
C ASP A 415 22.54 -15.22 -20.48
N VAL A 416 21.55 -14.46 -20.95
CA VAL A 416 21.00 -14.57 -22.32
C VAL A 416 21.69 -13.62 -23.31
N GLY A 417 22.71 -12.87 -22.85
CA GLY A 417 23.52 -11.98 -23.68
C GLY A 417 23.01 -10.55 -23.78
N ILE A 418 21.97 -10.17 -23.04
CA ILE A 418 21.49 -8.78 -22.94
C ILE A 418 22.29 -8.06 -21.86
N LYS A 419 23.23 -7.22 -22.24
CA LYS A 419 24.00 -6.43 -21.29
C LYS A 419 23.13 -5.41 -20.57
N VAL A 420 23.13 -5.44 -19.23
CA VAL A 420 22.30 -4.55 -18.41
C VAL A 420 23.17 -3.79 -17.40
N LYS A 421 22.98 -2.47 -17.35
CA LYS A 421 23.52 -1.59 -16.31
C LYS A 421 22.42 -1.31 -15.28
N PHE A 422 22.45 -2.08 -14.18
CA PHE A 422 21.50 -1.89 -13.07
C PHE A 422 21.93 -0.74 -12.17
N GLN A 423 20.99 0.13 -11.81
CA GLN A 423 21.22 1.29 -10.94
C GLN A 423 20.04 1.47 -9.98
N VAL A 424 20.35 1.78 -8.73
CA VAL A 424 19.35 2.18 -7.72
C VAL A 424 19.38 3.70 -7.61
N VAL A 425 18.23 4.35 -7.79
CA VAL A 425 18.05 5.80 -7.75
C VAL A 425 16.92 6.15 -6.78
N ASP A 426 16.82 7.41 -6.34
CA ASP A 426 15.62 7.83 -5.62
C ASP A 426 14.42 7.96 -6.56
N ALA A 427 13.20 7.85 -6.00
CA ALA A 427 11.97 7.86 -6.79
C ALA A 427 11.81 9.16 -7.62
N GLY A 428 12.18 10.31 -7.05
CA GLY A 428 12.13 11.59 -7.77
C GLY A 428 13.06 11.63 -8.98
N THR A 429 14.26 11.02 -8.87
CA THR A 429 15.19 10.88 -10.00
C THR A 429 14.60 9.99 -11.09
N LEU A 430 13.96 8.87 -10.73
CA LEU A 430 13.31 8.00 -11.73
C LEU A 430 12.16 8.72 -12.43
N ILE A 431 11.31 9.42 -11.68
CA ILE A 431 10.23 10.25 -12.23
C ILE A 431 10.79 11.31 -13.19
N ASN A 432 11.89 11.97 -12.83
CA ASN A 432 12.53 12.94 -13.74
C ASN A 432 13.05 12.30 -15.03
N TYR A 433 13.47 11.03 -15.04
CA TYR A 433 13.84 10.33 -16.27
C TYR A 433 12.60 9.97 -17.10
N GLN A 434 11.50 9.62 -16.46
CA GLN A 434 10.24 9.30 -17.14
C GLN A 434 9.64 10.54 -17.81
N TYR A 435 9.65 11.68 -17.13
CA TYR A 435 9.04 12.94 -17.57
C TYR A 435 10.10 13.99 -17.94
N GLU A 436 11.16 13.58 -18.65
CA GLU A 436 12.17 14.52 -19.13
C GLU A 436 11.67 15.27 -20.36
N TYR A 437 11.91 16.58 -20.41
CA TYR A 437 11.61 17.44 -21.54
C TYR A 437 12.87 18.16 -22.05
N THR A 438 12.95 18.36 -23.35
CA THR A 438 13.95 19.22 -23.99
C THR A 438 13.22 20.42 -24.61
N GLY A 439 13.21 21.56 -23.93
CA GLY A 439 12.26 22.64 -24.24
C GLY A 439 10.83 22.18 -23.95
N ASP A 440 9.96 22.28 -24.95
CA ASP A 440 8.55 21.81 -24.84
C ASP A 440 8.37 20.39 -25.40
N THR A 441 9.45 19.71 -25.78
CA THR A 441 9.38 18.36 -26.38
C THR A 441 9.59 17.30 -25.30
N TYR A 442 8.69 16.34 -25.20
CA TYR A 442 8.81 15.19 -24.33
C TYR A 442 9.92 14.25 -24.82
N THR A 443 10.92 14.00 -23.96
CA THR A 443 12.14 13.25 -24.29
C THR A 443 12.46 12.23 -23.20
N PRO A 444 11.64 11.18 -22.99
CA PRO A 444 11.81 10.22 -21.91
C PRO A 444 13.20 9.57 -21.96
N ASN A 445 13.91 9.53 -20.82
CA ASN A 445 15.34 9.19 -20.76
C ASN A 445 15.60 7.95 -19.88
N TRP A 446 15.01 6.84 -20.24
CA TRP A 446 15.16 5.56 -19.54
C TRP A 446 14.98 4.41 -20.52
N ASP A 447 15.41 3.18 -20.13
CA ASP A 447 15.21 1.97 -20.95
C ASP A 447 14.26 1.00 -20.24
N MET A 448 14.60 0.61 -19.00
CA MET A 448 13.78 -0.27 -18.17
C MET A 448 13.84 0.20 -16.71
N PHE A 449 12.76 -0.06 -15.98
CA PHE A 449 12.75 0.05 -14.52
C PHE A 449 11.84 -1.00 -13.91
N ILE A 450 12.03 -1.30 -12.61
CA ILE A 450 11.14 -2.13 -11.82
C ILE A 450 10.36 -1.22 -10.86
N TRP A 451 9.02 -1.30 -10.93
CA TRP A 451 8.10 -0.46 -10.20
C TRP A 451 6.93 -1.28 -9.68
N TYR A 452 5.85 -0.63 -9.30
CA TYR A 452 4.60 -1.28 -8.93
C TYR A 452 3.40 -0.42 -9.32
N TRP A 453 2.30 -1.08 -9.61
CA TRP A 453 0.99 -0.47 -9.71
C TRP A 453 0.05 -1.05 -8.66
N THR A 454 -0.87 -0.22 -8.17
CA THR A 454 -2.01 -0.64 -7.36
C THR A 454 -3.26 -0.28 -8.13
N GLN A 455 -4.15 -1.25 -8.31
CA GLN A 455 -5.43 -1.01 -8.97
C GLN A 455 -6.54 -0.74 -7.95
N ASP A 456 -7.63 -0.12 -8.42
CA ASP A 456 -8.87 0.04 -7.69
C ASP A 456 -9.73 -1.24 -7.77
N VAL A 457 -10.84 -1.26 -7.02
CA VAL A 457 -11.87 -2.30 -7.13
C VAL A 457 -12.42 -2.41 -8.57
N ASP A 458 -12.57 -1.28 -9.26
CA ASP A 458 -12.85 -1.26 -10.70
C ASP A 458 -11.55 -1.15 -11.50
N PRO A 459 -11.32 -2.02 -12.51
CA PRO A 459 -10.08 -2.02 -13.27
C PRO A 459 -9.97 -0.86 -14.27
N ASN A 460 -10.97 0.03 -14.38
CA ASN A 460 -10.98 1.08 -15.39
C ASN A 460 -9.70 1.92 -15.38
N PHE A 461 -9.21 2.30 -14.20
CA PHE A 461 -7.98 3.09 -14.09
C PHE A 461 -6.79 2.33 -14.69
N ILE A 462 -6.54 1.11 -14.23
CA ILE A 462 -5.34 0.36 -14.64
C ILE A 462 -5.35 -0.03 -16.12
N VAL A 463 -6.52 -0.25 -16.73
CA VAL A 463 -6.58 -0.53 -18.18
C VAL A 463 -6.57 0.75 -19.03
N ASP A 464 -6.95 1.91 -18.49
CA ASP A 464 -6.91 3.18 -19.22
C ASP A 464 -5.48 3.73 -19.39
N ILE A 465 -4.56 3.40 -18.49
CA ILE A 465 -3.21 3.98 -18.52
C ILE A 465 -2.41 3.60 -19.77
N TYR A 466 -2.70 2.49 -20.44
CA TYR A 466 -1.97 2.07 -21.66
C TYR A 466 -2.58 2.63 -22.96
N THR A 467 -3.23 3.75 -22.89
CA THR A 467 -3.82 4.45 -24.05
C THR A 467 -2.95 5.62 -24.50
N PRO A 468 -3.11 6.08 -25.77
CA PRO A 468 -2.37 7.24 -26.27
C PRO A 468 -2.60 8.54 -25.46
N LYS A 469 -3.77 8.70 -24.85
CA LYS A 469 -4.09 9.86 -24.00
C LYS A 469 -3.21 9.96 -22.75
N GLN A 470 -2.66 8.82 -22.31
CA GLN A 470 -1.86 8.70 -21.10
C GLN A 470 -0.35 8.79 -21.36
N ILE A 471 0.08 8.93 -22.62
CA ILE A 471 1.46 9.36 -22.91
C ILE A 471 1.66 10.74 -22.28
N GLU A 472 2.79 10.95 -21.58
CA GLU A 472 3.04 12.12 -20.71
C GLU A 472 2.14 12.18 -19.45
N GLY A 473 1.27 11.17 -19.24
CA GLY A 473 0.45 10.98 -18.05
C GLY A 473 0.86 9.72 -17.29
N TRP A 474 -0.05 8.77 -17.15
CA TRP A 474 0.18 7.55 -16.36
C TRP A 474 0.80 6.38 -17.15
N ASN A 475 0.93 6.47 -18.49
CA ASN A 475 1.51 5.41 -19.31
C ASN A 475 3.02 5.33 -19.14
N ASP A 476 3.47 4.57 -18.19
CA ASP A 476 4.87 4.47 -17.79
C ASP A 476 5.70 3.46 -18.61
N CYS A 477 5.09 2.73 -19.54
CA CYS A 477 5.81 1.94 -20.56
C CYS A 477 5.75 2.57 -21.96
N LEU A 478 4.93 3.61 -22.13
CA LEU A 478 4.74 4.35 -23.39
C LEU A 478 4.31 3.48 -24.57
N TRP A 479 3.75 2.30 -24.25
CA TRP A 479 3.17 1.38 -25.24
C TRP A 479 1.74 1.77 -25.57
N THR A 480 1.34 1.61 -26.82
CA THR A 480 -0.03 1.82 -27.26
C THR A 480 -0.38 0.84 -28.37
N ASP A 481 -1.65 0.50 -28.44
CA ASP A 481 -2.20 -0.35 -29.50
C ASP A 481 -3.60 0.16 -29.90
N PRO A 482 -3.93 0.22 -31.21
CA PRO A 482 -5.23 0.73 -31.67
C PRO A 482 -6.42 -0.17 -31.28
N GLU A 483 -6.26 -1.51 -31.29
CA GLU A 483 -7.30 -2.44 -30.89
C GLU A 483 -7.54 -2.39 -29.38
N TYR A 484 -6.46 -2.34 -28.60
CA TYR A 484 -6.54 -2.10 -27.16
C TYR A 484 -7.30 -0.81 -26.84
N THR A 485 -6.96 0.27 -27.53
CA THR A 485 -7.60 1.58 -27.34
C THR A 485 -9.10 1.53 -27.67
N ALA A 486 -9.47 0.86 -28.76
CA ALA A 486 -10.87 0.68 -29.15
C ALA A 486 -11.66 -0.14 -28.12
N LEU A 487 -11.08 -1.21 -27.60
CA LEU A 487 -11.68 -2.03 -26.54
C LEU A 487 -11.81 -1.24 -25.23
N ASN A 488 -10.84 -0.37 -24.92
CA ASN A 488 -10.93 0.50 -23.74
C ASN A 488 -12.13 1.46 -23.83
N GLU A 489 -12.33 2.10 -24.98
CA GLU A 489 -13.52 2.95 -25.18
C GLU A 489 -14.82 2.14 -25.11
N GLN A 490 -14.84 0.90 -25.58
CA GLN A 490 -16.00 0.03 -25.49
C GLN A 490 -16.29 -0.40 -24.05
N GLN A 491 -15.26 -0.87 -23.28
CA GLN A 491 -15.46 -1.32 -21.90
C GLN A 491 -15.94 -0.19 -20.99
N LYS A 492 -15.49 1.05 -21.22
CA LYS A 492 -15.97 2.25 -20.49
C LYS A 492 -17.46 2.49 -20.63
N ARG A 493 -18.03 2.09 -21.78
CA ARG A 493 -19.46 2.25 -22.13
C ARG A 493 -20.31 1.02 -21.84
N THR A 494 -19.73 -0.09 -21.37
CA THR A 494 -20.42 -1.36 -21.13
C THR A 494 -20.73 -1.49 -19.63
N ILE A 495 -21.98 -1.16 -19.25
CA ILE A 495 -22.41 -1.18 -17.82
C ILE A 495 -22.57 -2.62 -17.32
N ASP A 496 -23.09 -3.55 -18.14
CA ASP A 496 -23.30 -4.95 -17.75
C ASP A 496 -21.96 -5.66 -17.52
N PRO A 497 -21.66 -6.12 -16.30
CA PRO A 497 -20.41 -6.81 -16.00
C PRO A 497 -20.19 -8.08 -16.84
N THR A 498 -21.27 -8.79 -17.23
CA THR A 498 -21.16 -10.02 -18.02
C THR A 498 -20.69 -9.77 -19.46
N GLU A 499 -20.93 -8.57 -19.98
CA GLU A 499 -20.44 -8.11 -21.28
C GLU A 499 -19.08 -7.39 -21.15
N ARG A 500 -18.85 -6.67 -20.06
CA ARG A 500 -17.64 -5.87 -19.82
C ARG A 500 -16.42 -6.72 -19.50
N ILE A 501 -16.57 -7.75 -18.66
CA ILE A 501 -15.47 -8.63 -18.23
C ILE A 501 -14.72 -9.24 -19.43
N PRO A 502 -15.39 -9.80 -20.46
CA PRO A 502 -14.71 -10.31 -21.67
C PRO A 502 -13.86 -9.27 -22.40
N LEU A 503 -14.33 -8.02 -22.49
CA LEU A 503 -13.58 -6.93 -23.15
C LEU A 503 -12.27 -6.64 -22.40
N ILE A 504 -12.34 -6.53 -21.08
CA ILE A 504 -11.18 -6.28 -20.22
C ILE A 504 -10.18 -7.46 -20.27
N LYS A 505 -10.68 -8.69 -20.38
CA LYS A 505 -9.82 -9.86 -20.57
C LYS A 505 -9.12 -9.85 -21.93
N GLN A 506 -9.80 -9.47 -22.99
CA GLN A 506 -9.20 -9.31 -24.32
C GLN A 506 -8.15 -8.19 -24.33
N MET A 507 -8.40 -7.09 -23.63
CA MET A 507 -7.40 -6.02 -23.48
C MET A 507 -6.12 -6.54 -22.78
N GLN A 508 -6.26 -7.35 -21.73
CA GLN A 508 -5.09 -7.95 -21.06
C GLN A 508 -4.31 -8.89 -21.99
N GLU A 509 -5.00 -9.67 -22.82
CA GLU A 509 -4.38 -10.55 -23.82
C GLU A 509 -3.55 -9.74 -24.82
N ILE A 510 -4.11 -8.67 -25.40
CA ILE A 510 -3.41 -7.79 -26.33
C ILE A 510 -2.18 -7.14 -25.68
N PHE A 511 -2.32 -6.64 -24.46
CA PHE A 511 -1.21 -6.02 -23.71
C PHE A 511 -0.11 -7.04 -23.38
N TYR A 512 -0.50 -8.25 -22.99
CA TYR A 512 0.40 -9.37 -22.70
C TYR A 512 1.20 -9.77 -23.93
N ASP A 513 0.54 -9.93 -25.07
CA ASP A 513 1.18 -10.23 -26.35
C ASP A 513 2.11 -9.10 -26.81
N GLY A 514 1.75 -7.85 -26.52
CA GLY A 514 2.62 -6.68 -26.74
C GLY A 514 3.92 -6.70 -25.95
N ALA A 515 3.99 -7.50 -24.89
CA ALA A 515 5.15 -7.70 -24.01
C ALA A 515 5.80 -6.39 -23.50
N ALA A 516 5.01 -5.31 -23.34
CA ALA A 516 5.51 -4.02 -22.88
C ALA A 516 5.95 -4.03 -21.40
N TYR A 517 5.34 -4.94 -20.63
CA TYR A 517 5.77 -5.27 -19.27
C TYR A 517 6.27 -6.73 -19.19
N ALA A 518 7.13 -6.96 -18.21
CA ALA A 518 7.26 -8.27 -17.60
C ALA A 518 6.68 -8.18 -16.19
N ILE A 519 5.45 -8.69 -16.00
CA ILE A 519 4.83 -8.76 -14.68
C ILE A 519 5.60 -9.77 -13.84
N VAL A 520 6.20 -9.32 -12.75
CA VAL A 520 7.11 -10.10 -11.92
C VAL A 520 6.35 -10.92 -10.88
N CYS A 521 5.54 -10.25 -10.06
CA CYS A 521 4.75 -10.90 -9.02
C CYS A 521 3.60 -10.01 -8.54
N TYR A 522 2.68 -10.64 -7.81
CA TYR A 522 1.63 -10.01 -7.01
C TYR A 522 2.06 -10.12 -5.54
N PRO A 523 2.57 -9.05 -4.91
CA PRO A 523 3.01 -9.09 -3.53
C PRO A 523 1.81 -9.23 -2.59
N TYR A 524 2.01 -9.84 -1.41
CA TYR A 524 0.99 -9.84 -0.35
C TYR A 524 1.12 -8.58 0.49
N LEU A 525 -0.01 -8.08 0.98
CA LEU A 525 -0.03 -7.08 2.04
C LEU A 525 0.17 -7.81 3.38
N LEU A 526 1.29 -7.54 4.03
CA LEU A 526 1.65 -8.18 5.28
C LEU A 526 1.27 -7.29 6.45
N GLU A 527 0.23 -7.69 7.16
CA GLU A 527 -0.31 -7.02 8.34
C GLU A 527 -0.19 -7.92 9.56
N ALA A 528 -0.22 -7.36 10.76
CA ALA A 528 -0.44 -8.12 11.98
C ALA A 528 -1.11 -7.25 13.04
N TYR A 529 -1.91 -7.85 13.90
CA TYR A 529 -2.72 -7.16 14.88
C TYR A 529 -2.85 -7.95 16.18
N ASN A 530 -3.11 -7.21 17.27
CA ASN A 530 -3.17 -7.76 18.62
C ASN A 530 -4.55 -8.32 18.90
N THR A 531 -4.63 -9.62 19.12
CA THR A 531 -5.86 -10.35 19.47
C THR A 531 -6.03 -10.58 20.96
N ASP A 532 -5.03 -10.31 21.80
CA ASP A 532 -5.17 -10.42 23.26
C ASP A 532 -5.92 -9.23 23.85
N LYS A 533 -5.65 -8.01 23.33
CA LYS A 533 -6.27 -6.78 23.80
C LYS A 533 -7.57 -6.43 23.11
N TRP A 534 -7.69 -6.81 21.83
CA TRP A 534 -8.72 -6.33 20.92
C TRP A 534 -9.51 -7.47 20.29
N GLN A 535 -10.77 -7.19 19.97
CA GLN A 535 -11.70 -8.07 19.22
C GLN A 535 -12.49 -7.24 18.21
N GLY A 536 -13.24 -7.92 17.30
CA GLY A 536 -14.03 -7.25 16.28
C GLY A 536 -13.24 -6.88 15.01
N TRP A 537 -12.04 -7.45 14.84
CA TRP A 537 -11.29 -7.34 13.60
C TRP A 537 -12.08 -7.93 12.42
N THR A 538 -12.13 -7.22 11.31
CA THR A 538 -12.82 -7.63 10.08
C THR A 538 -11.83 -7.81 8.93
N HIS A 539 -12.17 -8.64 7.96
CA HIS A 539 -11.41 -8.84 6.74
C HIS A 539 -12.20 -8.33 5.54
N VAL A 540 -11.57 -7.58 4.64
CA VAL A 540 -12.21 -7.11 3.40
C VAL A 540 -11.30 -7.40 2.20
N PRO A 541 -11.78 -8.21 1.23
CA PRO A 541 -13.05 -8.93 1.25
C PRO A 541 -13.14 -9.98 2.36
N GLY A 542 -14.37 -10.21 2.89
CA GLY A 542 -14.62 -11.12 4.00
C GLY A 542 -14.47 -12.60 3.65
N GLU A 543 -14.45 -12.94 2.37
CA GLU A 543 -14.17 -14.28 1.86
C GLU A 543 -12.72 -14.36 1.36
N ALA A 544 -12.01 -15.43 1.73
CA ALA A 544 -10.65 -15.65 1.26
C ALA A 544 -10.62 -15.83 -0.27
N ILE A 545 -9.67 -15.21 -0.93
CA ILE A 545 -9.43 -15.37 -2.36
C ILE A 545 -8.18 -16.22 -2.53
N GLY A 546 -8.37 -17.49 -2.90
CA GLY A 546 -7.30 -18.49 -2.88
C GLY A 546 -6.87 -18.83 -1.45
N GLU A 547 -5.58 -18.67 -1.15
CA GLU A 547 -4.99 -18.92 0.18
C GLU A 547 -4.84 -17.64 1.03
N GLN A 548 -5.10 -16.46 0.44
CA GLN A 548 -4.99 -15.18 1.12
C GLN A 548 -6.33 -14.71 1.68
N SER A 549 -6.27 -14.01 2.80
CA SER A 549 -7.41 -13.32 3.40
C SER A 549 -7.56 -11.90 2.85
N GLY A 550 -8.66 -11.23 3.19
CA GLY A 550 -8.81 -9.79 2.96
C GLY A 550 -7.94 -8.95 3.90
N ALA A 551 -7.76 -7.68 3.57
CA ALA A 551 -7.06 -6.72 4.41
C ALA A 551 -7.83 -6.48 5.72
N VAL A 552 -7.11 -6.31 6.83
CA VAL A 552 -7.64 -6.01 8.16
C VAL A 552 -7.38 -4.56 8.52
N LEU A 553 -6.15 -4.10 8.37
CA LEU A 553 -5.71 -2.78 8.84
C LEU A 553 -5.62 -1.74 7.72
N TYR A 554 -5.57 -2.16 6.45
CA TYR A 554 -5.48 -1.25 5.33
C TYR A 554 -6.84 -0.59 5.08
N SER A 555 -7.08 0.56 5.71
CA SER A 555 -8.38 1.24 5.75
C SER A 555 -8.89 1.73 4.38
N PHE A 556 -8.04 1.82 3.36
CA PHE A 556 -8.48 2.03 1.99
C PHE A 556 -9.47 0.96 1.52
N ASN A 557 -9.25 -0.30 1.92
CA ASN A 557 -10.13 -1.41 1.61
C ASN A 557 -11.09 -1.73 2.78
N ASN A 558 -10.69 -1.47 4.04
CA ASN A 558 -11.39 -1.95 5.22
C ASN A 558 -11.58 -0.85 6.28
N VAL A 559 -12.63 -0.05 6.14
CA VAL A 559 -13.05 0.93 7.15
C VAL A 559 -13.70 0.24 8.36
N ASP A 560 -14.34 -0.90 8.15
CA ASP A 560 -15.17 -1.59 9.15
C ASP A 560 -14.34 -2.15 10.31
N THR A 561 -13.07 -2.54 10.10
CA THR A 561 -12.17 -2.85 11.22
C THR A 561 -12.13 -1.71 12.25
N TYR A 562 -11.93 -0.47 11.80
CA TYR A 562 -11.81 0.70 12.68
C TYR A 562 -13.13 1.06 13.36
N ARG A 563 -14.27 0.73 12.76
CA ARG A 563 -15.60 0.96 13.32
C ARG A 563 -15.99 -0.07 14.37
N PHE A 564 -15.58 -1.33 14.18
CA PHE A 564 -16.10 -2.47 14.96
C PHE A 564 -15.09 -3.05 15.96
N VAL A 565 -13.80 -2.72 15.83
CA VAL A 565 -12.79 -3.14 16.81
C VAL A 565 -13.11 -2.53 18.18
N GLU A 566 -13.00 -3.35 19.22
CA GLU A 566 -13.24 -2.93 20.59
C GLU A 566 -12.28 -3.67 21.54
N PRO A 567 -11.97 -3.08 22.72
CA PRO A 567 -11.19 -3.77 23.74
C PRO A 567 -11.90 -5.04 24.22
N LYS A 568 -11.16 -6.11 24.45
CA LYS A 568 -11.69 -7.28 25.15
C LYS A 568 -12.04 -6.93 26.59
N THR A 569 -13.20 -7.37 27.04
CA THR A 569 -13.62 -7.19 28.45
C THR A 569 -12.96 -8.23 29.35
N ALA A 570 -12.63 -7.85 30.59
CA ALA A 570 -11.93 -8.69 31.56
C ALA A 570 -12.65 -10.03 31.90
N GLU A 571 -13.88 -10.23 31.49
CA GLU A 571 -14.62 -11.49 31.68
C GLU A 571 -14.17 -12.61 30.72
N GLU A 572 -13.56 -12.28 29.59
CA GLU A 572 -13.05 -13.26 28.59
C GLU A 572 -11.61 -13.72 28.90
N GLU A 573 -10.87 -13.02 29.79
CA GLU A 573 -9.50 -13.39 30.20
C GLU A 573 -9.42 -14.60 31.15
N THR A 574 -10.51 -15.13 31.67
CA THR A 574 -10.48 -16.21 32.65
C THR A 574 -10.17 -17.60 32.10
N GLY A 575 -9.81 -17.73 30.83
CA GLY A 575 -9.40 -19.00 30.18
C GLY A 575 -7.92 -19.38 30.35
N GLY A 576 -7.04 -18.49 30.82
CA GLY A 576 -5.60 -18.72 30.95
C GLY A 576 -4.97 -17.94 32.10
N SER A 577 -5.16 -18.38 33.36
CA SER A 577 -4.61 -17.71 34.54
C SER A 577 -3.09 -17.87 34.61
N ASN A 578 -2.36 -16.78 34.31
CA ASN A 578 -0.91 -16.63 34.56
C ASN A 578 -0.57 -16.36 36.05
N THR A 579 -1.52 -16.48 36.96
CA THR A 579 -1.30 -16.27 38.40
C THR A 579 -0.24 -17.23 38.96
N GLY A 580 -0.09 -18.42 38.39
CA GLY A 580 0.94 -19.38 38.77
C GLY A 580 2.37 -18.94 38.41
N LEU A 581 2.56 -18.23 37.31
CA LEU A 581 3.89 -17.77 36.86
C LEU A 581 4.39 -16.59 37.71
N ILE A 582 3.55 -15.63 38.01
CA ILE A 582 3.90 -14.45 38.84
C ILE A 582 4.21 -14.89 40.27
N VAL A 583 3.43 -15.77 40.86
CA VAL A 583 3.69 -16.34 42.18
C VAL A 583 5.00 -17.14 42.17
N GLY A 584 5.29 -17.90 41.11
CA GLY A 584 6.55 -18.65 40.95
C GLY A 584 7.78 -17.74 40.89
N ILE A 585 7.72 -16.63 40.17
CA ILE A 585 8.82 -15.65 40.08
C ILE A 585 9.04 -14.94 41.41
N VAL A 586 7.99 -14.51 42.10
CA VAL A 586 8.10 -13.86 43.41
C VAL A 586 8.69 -14.82 44.44
N VAL A 587 8.26 -16.08 44.47
CA VAL A 587 8.82 -17.09 45.40
C VAL A 587 10.30 -17.36 45.05
N ALA A 588 10.68 -17.46 43.79
CA ALA A 588 12.07 -17.68 43.39
C ALA A 588 12.99 -16.50 43.80
N VAL A 589 12.52 -15.26 43.67
CA VAL A 589 13.26 -14.08 44.10
C VAL A 589 13.39 -14.04 45.61
N LEU A 590 12.34 -14.37 46.37
CA LEU A 590 12.39 -14.44 47.84
C LEU A 590 13.34 -15.54 48.34
N VAL A 591 13.40 -16.70 47.68
CA VAL A 591 14.33 -17.77 48.02
C VAL A 591 15.79 -17.37 47.71
N MET A 592 16.04 -16.69 46.59
CA MET A 592 17.37 -16.14 46.30
C MET A 592 17.82 -15.12 47.34
N VAL A 593 16.99 -14.17 47.71
CA VAL A 593 17.30 -13.16 48.73
C VAL A 593 17.58 -13.83 50.08
N ALA A 594 16.75 -14.79 50.49
CA ALA A 594 16.96 -15.53 51.73
C ALA A 594 18.30 -16.33 51.74
N SER A 595 18.63 -16.94 50.58
CA SER A 595 19.89 -17.69 50.43
C SER A 595 21.13 -16.78 50.53
N VAL A 596 21.05 -15.56 49.92
CA VAL A 596 22.14 -14.57 50.02
C VAL A 596 22.30 -14.07 51.47
N VAL A 597 21.21 -13.83 52.21
CA VAL A 597 21.23 -13.41 53.61
C VAL A 597 21.86 -14.53 54.50
N VAL A 598 21.52 -15.78 54.27
CA VAL A 598 22.09 -16.93 54.99
C VAL A 598 23.60 -17.06 54.71
N LEU A 599 24.02 -16.90 53.46
CA LEU A 599 25.44 -16.93 53.08
C LEU A 599 26.22 -15.76 53.69
N MET A 600 25.63 -14.56 53.75
CA MET A 600 26.25 -13.42 54.41
C MET A 600 26.37 -13.61 55.94
N ARG A 601 25.39 -14.21 56.61
CA ARG A 601 25.46 -14.56 58.03
C ARG A 601 26.52 -15.58 58.33
N ARG A 602 26.62 -16.68 57.54
CA ARG A 602 27.66 -17.68 57.68
C ARG A 602 29.06 -17.14 57.38
N GLY A 603 29.21 -16.18 56.48
CA GLY A 603 30.45 -15.47 56.22
C GLY A 603 30.92 -14.60 57.41
N ARG A 604 29.99 -13.97 58.13
CA ARG A 604 30.26 -13.17 59.36
C ARG A 604 30.66 -14.05 60.52
N GLU A 605 29.99 -15.17 60.78
CA GLU A 605 30.29 -16.09 61.85
C GLU A 605 31.69 -16.77 61.66
N ARG A 606 32.16 -16.96 60.43
CA ARG A 606 33.53 -17.44 60.16
C ARG A 606 34.61 -16.38 60.30
N ALA A 607 34.27 -15.10 60.20
CA ALA A 607 35.22 -13.98 60.40
C ALA A 607 35.43 -13.61 61.87
N GLU A 608 34.50 -14.01 62.78
CA GLU A 608 34.60 -13.78 64.22
C GLU A 608 35.29 -14.96 64.97
N THR A 609 35.62 -16.05 64.27
CA THR A 609 36.28 -17.25 64.86
C THR A 609 37.72 -17.46 64.38
N THR A 610 38.32 -16.50 63.69
CA THR A 610 39.74 -16.40 63.32
C THR A 610 40.32 -15.11 63.81
#